data_97eae1b4adb2dbcf545e9a15fb197fd8
#
_entry.id   97eae1b4adb2dbcf545e9a15fb197fd8
#
_cell.length_a   1.000
_cell.length_b   1.000
_cell.length_c   1.000
_cell.angle_alpha   90.00
_cell.angle_beta   90.00
_cell.angle_gamma   90.00
#
_symmetry.space_group_name_H-M   'P 1'
#
loop_
_entity.id
_entity.type
_entity.pdbx_description
1 polymer ?
#
loop_
_entity_poly.entity_id
_entity_poly.type
_entity_poly.pdbx_seq_one_letter_code
_entity_poly.pdbx_strand_id
1 'polypeptide(L)'
;MGAAPLKENLAAGLIRLTGWDGNAPLVDPCCGSGVLLIEAVLMALQQAPGLDRGFALEGWADFQLDLWQQEQERARQRRKRNLELPPVIGFEEDPAIADQARSLSLIHI
;
A
#
# COMPACT_ATOMS: atom_id res chain seq x y z
N MET A 1 15.52 7.16 15.71
CA MET A 1 14.37 8.02 15.95
C MET A 1 13.30 7.73 14.91
N GLY A 2 12.22 7.12 15.30
CA GLY A 2 11.11 6.78 14.40
C GLY A 2 10.29 8.00 14.03
N ALA A 3 10.94 9.10 13.80
CA ALA A 3 10.31 10.35 13.61
C ALA A 3 9.46 10.46 12.40
N ALA A 4 8.92 11.05 11.78
CA ALA A 4 8.21 11.39 10.57
C ALA A 4 8.17 10.23 9.54
N PRO A 5 7.24 9.29 9.65
CA PRO A 5 7.08 8.30 8.60
C PRO A 5 6.67 8.99 7.29
N LEU A 6 7.12 8.43 6.18
CA LEU A 6 6.73 8.88 4.86
C LEU A 6 5.22 8.69 4.67
N LYS A 7 4.55 9.68 4.09
CA LYS A 7 3.14 9.56 3.78
C LYS A 7 2.90 8.53 2.67
N GLU A 8 1.84 7.78 2.79
CA GLU A 8 1.50 6.67 1.88
C GLU A 8 1.34 7.12 0.43
N ASN A 9 0.67 8.24 0.19
CA ASN A 9 0.50 8.78 -1.16
C ASN A 9 1.82 9.22 -1.78
N LEU A 10 2.73 9.78 -0.99
CA LEU A 10 4.07 10.15 -1.46
C LEU A 10 4.88 8.89 -1.77
N ALA A 11 4.81 7.88 -0.91
CA ALA A 11 5.45 6.60 -1.15
C ALA A 11 5.00 5.97 -2.47
N ALA A 12 3.70 5.92 -2.72
CA ALA A 12 3.15 5.42 -3.96
C ALA A 12 3.66 6.21 -5.18
N GLY A 13 3.71 7.52 -5.08
CA GLY A 13 4.26 8.38 -6.13
C GLY A 13 5.72 8.10 -6.42
N LEU A 14 6.52 7.91 -5.39
CA LEU A 14 7.94 7.59 -5.54
C LEU A 14 8.14 6.23 -6.23
N ILE A 15 7.36 5.22 -5.88
CA ILE A 15 7.43 3.91 -6.55
C ILE A 15 7.08 4.06 -8.04
N ARG A 16 6.07 4.83 -8.38
CA ARG A 16 5.72 5.08 -9.79
C ARG A 16 6.84 5.76 -10.55
N LEU A 17 7.54 6.70 -9.93
CA LEU A 17 8.68 7.38 -10.54
C LEU A 17 9.85 6.45 -10.83
N THR A 18 10.02 5.37 -10.08
CA THR A 18 11.07 4.39 -10.34
C THR A 18 10.81 3.52 -11.56
N GLY A 19 9.57 3.44 -12.00
CA GLY A 19 9.17 2.52 -13.07
C GLY A 19 9.06 1.06 -12.64
N TRP A 20 9.16 0.77 -11.34
CA TRP A 20 9.01 -0.61 -10.86
C TRP A 20 7.58 -1.10 -11.12
N ASP A 21 7.45 -2.26 -11.73
CA ASP A 21 6.18 -2.83 -12.18
C ASP A 21 5.80 -4.14 -11.48
N GLY A 22 6.54 -4.54 -10.46
CA GLY A 22 6.31 -5.80 -9.75
C GLY A 22 7.03 -7.00 -10.36
N ASN A 23 7.79 -6.83 -11.43
CA ASN A 23 8.46 -7.93 -12.15
C ASN A 23 9.95 -8.05 -11.81
N ALA A 24 10.46 -7.23 -10.92
CA ALA A 24 11.86 -7.25 -10.49
C ALA A 24 11.94 -7.17 -8.98
N PRO A 25 13.01 -7.68 -8.35
CA PRO A 25 13.23 -7.47 -6.92
C PRO A 25 13.25 -5.98 -6.56
N LEU A 26 12.75 -5.66 -5.39
CA LEU A 26 12.75 -4.30 -4.85
C LEU A 26 13.47 -4.31 -3.52
N VAL A 27 14.44 -3.43 -3.36
CA VAL A 27 15.22 -3.30 -2.13
C VAL A 27 15.18 -1.86 -1.65
N ASP A 28 14.84 -1.67 -0.38
CA ASP A 28 14.92 -0.39 0.30
C ASP A 28 15.96 -0.50 1.43
N PRO A 29 17.14 0.09 1.27
CA PRO A 29 18.21 -0.02 2.28
C PRO A 29 17.93 0.76 3.57
N CYS A 30 16.94 1.65 3.57
CA CYS A 30 16.56 2.48 4.72
C CYS A 30 15.04 2.50 4.86
N CYS A 31 14.43 1.33 5.09
CA CYS A 31 12.98 1.20 4.93
C CYS A 31 12.15 1.86 6.04
N GLY A 32 12.75 2.19 7.18
CA GLY A 32 12.00 2.72 8.31
C GLY A 32 10.88 1.78 8.74
N SER A 33 9.66 2.29 8.87
CA SER A 33 8.47 1.48 9.18
C SER A 33 7.95 0.67 8.01
N GLY A 34 8.59 0.75 6.84
CA GLY A 34 8.25 -0.06 5.68
C GLY A 34 7.15 0.51 4.79
N VAL A 35 6.76 1.77 4.96
CA VAL A 35 5.68 2.39 4.20
C VAL A 35 5.91 2.28 2.69
N LEU A 36 7.12 2.58 2.22
CA LEU A 36 7.44 2.52 0.80
C LEU A 36 7.25 1.10 0.24
N LEU A 37 7.77 0.10 0.95
CA LEU A 37 7.67 -1.30 0.52
C LEU A 37 6.23 -1.82 0.58
N ILE A 38 5.50 -1.46 1.62
CA ILE A 38 4.08 -1.83 1.76
C ILE A 38 3.27 -1.26 0.60
N GLU A 39 3.45 0.02 0.29
CA GLU A 39 2.76 0.65 -0.84
C GLU A 39 3.13 -0.01 -2.17
N ALA A 40 4.41 -0.35 -2.38
CA ALA A 40 4.84 -1.04 -3.58
C ALA A 40 4.11 -2.38 -3.75
N VAL A 41 4.02 -3.18 -2.70
CA VAL A 41 3.34 -4.48 -2.74
C VAL A 41 1.85 -4.31 -2.98
N LEU A 42 1.20 -3.35 -2.30
CA LEU A 42 -0.22 -3.07 -2.51
C LEU A 42 -0.51 -2.64 -3.95
N MET A 43 0.36 -1.84 -4.54
CA MET A 43 0.26 -1.45 -5.96
C MET A 43 0.40 -2.66 -6.88
N ALA A 44 1.36 -3.55 -6.62
CA ALA A 44 1.55 -4.75 -7.40
C ALA A 44 0.37 -5.71 -7.31
N LEU A 45 -0.26 -5.80 -6.13
CA LEU A 45 -1.47 -6.57 -5.91
C LEU A 45 -2.74 -5.90 -6.45
N GLN A 46 -2.64 -4.67 -6.93
CA GLN A 46 -3.77 -3.84 -7.36
C GLN A 46 -4.83 -3.65 -6.26
N GLN A 47 -4.37 -3.50 -5.03
CA GLN A 47 -5.22 -3.17 -3.89
C GLN A 47 -5.58 -1.68 -3.92
N ALA A 48 -6.86 -1.35 -4.04
CA ALA A 48 -7.31 0.03 -4.03
C ALA A 48 -7.07 0.68 -2.65
N PRO A 49 -6.45 1.86 -2.60
CA PRO A 49 -6.29 2.56 -1.32
C PRO A 49 -7.65 3.00 -0.78
N GLY A 50 -7.82 2.87 0.53
CA GLY A 50 -9.04 3.28 1.20
C GLY A 50 -10.27 2.40 0.93
N LEU A 51 -10.09 1.20 0.39
CA LEU A 51 -11.20 0.30 0.07
C LEU A 51 -12.10 -0.01 1.27
N ASP A 52 -11.51 -0.09 2.46
CA ASP A 52 -12.21 -0.46 3.69
C ASP A 52 -12.51 0.73 4.61
N ARG A 53 -12.48 1.95 4.10
CA ARG A 53 -12.80 3.14 4.89
C ARG A 53 -13.97 3.91 4.28
N GLY A 54 -14.65 4.73 5.10
CA GLY A 54 -15.65 5.67 4.63
C GLY A 54 -15.05 6.95 4.06
N PHE A 55 -15.83 7.65 3.26
CA PHE A 55 -15.45 8.92 2.64
C PHE A 55 -16.53 9.97 2.86
N ALA A 56 -16.13 11.23 2.94
CA ALA A 56 -17.05 12.35 3.15
C ALA A 56 -18.12 12.44 2.04
N LEU A 57 -17.79 12.04 0.81
CA LEU A 57 -18.72 12.07 -0.31
C LEU A 57 -19.97 11.19 -0.09
N GLU A 58 -19.88 10.16 0.76
CA GLU A 58 -21.01 9.29 1.07
C GLU A 58 -22.15 10.03 1.80
N GLY A 59 -21.86 11.19 2.40
CA GLY A 59 -22.86 12.05 3.01
C GLY A 59 -23.40 13.15 2.09
N TRP A 60 -22.97 13.21 0.84
CA TRP A 60 -23.45 14.23 -0.10
C TRP A 60 -24.86 13.93 -0.57
N ALA A 61 -25.66 14.99 -0.83
CA ALA A 61 -27.06 14.86 -1.21
C ALA A 61 -27.28 14.11 -2.52
N ASP A 62 -26.33 14.20 -3.44
CA ASP A 62 -26.37 13.54 -4.76
C ASP A 62 -25.60 12.23 -4.80
N PHE A 63 -25.19 11.71 -3.64
CA PHE A 63 -24.48 10.44 -3.56
C PHE A 63 -25.37 9.28 -4.01
N GLN A 64 -24.83 8.45 -4.91
CA GLN A 64 -25.54 7.29 -5.45
C GLN A 64 -24.90 6.01 -4.89
N LEU A 65 -25.54 5.40 -3.91
CA LEU A 65 -25.04 4.21 -3.21
C LEU A 65 -24.80 3.03 -4.15
N ASP A 66 -25.67 2.83 -5.12
CA ASP A 66 -25.56 1.70 -6.06
C ASP A 66 -24.29 1.79 -6.89
N LEU A 67 -23.97 2.97 -7.42
CA LEU A 67 -22.75 3.19 -8.17
C LEU A 67 -21.50 3.05 -7.30
N TRP A 68 -21.56 3.54 -6.07
CA TRP A 68 -20.47 3.43 -5.11
C TRP A 68 -20.16 1.97 -4.81
N GLN A 69 -21.19 1.17 -4.53
CA GLN A 69 -21.03 -0.25 -4.26
C GLN A 69 -20.48 -1.02 -5.46
N GLN A 70 -20.90 -0.67 -6.67
CA GLN A 70 -20.37 -1.27 -7.89
C GLN A 70 -18.87 -0.97 -8.05
N GLU A 71 -18.45 0.26 -7.82
CA GLU A 71 -17.04 0.63 -7.91
C GLU A 71 -16.19 -0.03 -6.82
N GLN A 72 -16.71 -0.16 -5.61
CA GLN A 72 -16.03 -0.90 -4.55
C GLN A 72 -15.85 -2.37 -4.92
N GLU A 73 -16.86 -2.99 -5.49
CA GLU A 73 -16.78 -4.38 -5.92
C GLU A 73 -15.78 -4.58 -7.07
N ARG A 74 -15.75 -3.66 -8.03
CA ARG A 74 -14.74 -3.67 -9.08
C ARG A 74 -13.33 -3.56 -8.52
N ALA A 75 -13.13 -2.70 -7.53
CA ALA A 75 -11.83 -2.55 -6.87
C ALA A 75 -11.42 -3.83 -6.15
N ARG A 76 -12.35 -4.50 -5.47
CA ARG A 76 -12.08 -5.80 -4.83
C ARG A 76 -11.70 -6.88 -5.84
N GLN A 77 -12.38 -6.92 -6.97
CA GLN A 77 -12.12 -7.89 -8.04
C GLN A 77 -10.76 -7.68 -8.71
N ARG A 78 -10.27 -6.43 -8.78
CA ARG A 78 -8.96 -6.14 -9.34
C ARG A 78 -7.81 -6.64 -8.48
N ARG A 79 -8.04 -6.86 -7.18
CA ARG A 79 -6.99 -7.29 -6.28
C ARG A 79 -6.49 -8.68 -6.63
N LYS A 80 -5.18 -8.80 -6.83
CA LYS A 80 -4.51 -10.09 -7.11
C LYS A 80 -4.14 -10.76 -5.80
N ARG A 81 -4.80 -11.86 -5.45
CA ARG A 81 -4.63 -12.52 -4.14
C ARG A 81 -3.48 -13.51 -4.10
N ASN A 82 -3.18 -14.16 -5.21
CA ASN A 82 -2.18 -15.24 -5.30
C ASN A 82 -1.01 -14.83 -6.21
N LEU A 83 -0.63 -13.58 -6.19
CA LEU A 83 0.47 -13.07 -6.99
C LEU A 83 1.81 -13.45 -6.34
N GLU A 84 2.64 -14.18 -7.08
CA GLU A 84 4.03 -14.39 -6.70
C GLU A 84 4.84 -13.18 -7.10
N LEU A 85 5.41 -12.50 -6.11
CA LEU A 85 6.27 -11.36 -6.34
C LEU A 85 7.73 -11.75 -6.24
N PRO A 86 8.62 -11.13 -7.03
CA PRO A 86 10.05 -11.14 -6.75
C PRO A 86 10.32 -10.64 -5.33
N PRO A 87 11.51 -10.91 -4.76
CA PRO A 87 11.80 -10.46 -3.40
C PRO A 87 11.62 -8.95 -3.21
N VAL A 88 10.92 -8.58 -2.15
CA VAL A 88 10.77 -7.20 -1.70
C VAL A 88 11.39 -7.12 -0.32
N ILE A 89 12.52 -6.44 -0.21
CA ILE A 89 13.40 -6.51 0.96
C ILE A 89 13.65 -5.09 1.48
N GLY A 90 13.47 -4.92 2.79
CA GLY A 90 13.83 -3.70 3.49
C GLY A 90 14.91 -3.95 4.52
N PHE A 91 15.76 -2.96 4.73
CA PHE A 91 16.75 -2.94 5.78
C PHE A 91 16.49 -1.77 6.71
N GLU A 92 16.51 -2.03 8.01
CA GLU A 92 16.37 -1.00 9.04
C GLU A 92 17.34 -1.29 10.16
N GLU A 93 18.12 -0.28 10.53
CA GLU A 93 19.16 -0.35 11.55
C GLU A 93 18.59 -0.45 12.95
N ASP A 94 17.45 0.21 13.21
CA ASP A 94 16.78 0.20 14.52
C ASP A 94 15.86 -1.02 14.65
N PRO A 95 16.12 -1.95 15.58
CA PRO A 95 15.29 -3.14 15.76
C PRO A 95 13.83 -2.85 16.09
N ALA A 96 13.56 -1.78 16.84
CA ALA A 96 12.19 -1.41 17.20
C ALA A 96 11.40 -0.96 15.99
N ILE A 97 12.03 -0.18 15.10
CA ILE A 97 11.40 0.27 13.84
C ILE A 97 11.23 -0.90 12.88
N ALA A 98 12.21 -1.80 12.82
CA ALA A 98 12.10 -3.01 12.01
C ALA A 98 10.92 -3.88 12.44
N ASP A 99 10.68 -4.00 13.74
CA ASP A 99 9.52 -4.73 14.27
C ASP A 99 8.19 -4.06 13.90
N GLN A 100 8.14 -2.74 13.92
CA GLN A 100 6.97 -1.99 13.43
C GLN A 100 6.70 -2.29 11.95
N ALA A 101 7.74 -2.33 11.14
CA ALA A 101 7.61 -2.63 9.72
C ALA A 101 7.04 -4.04 9.49
N ARG A 102 7.49 -5.02 10.24
CA ARG A 102 6.95 -6.39 10.18
C ARG A 102 5.48 -6.42 10.55
N SER A 103 5.10 -5.75 11.65
CA SER A 103 3.72 -5.71 12.11
C SER A 103 2.80 -5.05 11.08
N LEU A 104 3.20 -3.93 10.50
CA LEU A 104 2.44 -3.24 9.48
C LEU A 104 2.28 -4.09 8.21
N SER A 105 3.33 -4.80 7.80
CA SER A 105 3.28 -5.71 6.66
C SER A 105 2.23 -6.81 6.85
N LEU A 106 2.19 -7.40 8.03
CA LEU A 106 1.23 -8.47 8.33
C LEU A 106 -0.22 -7.99 8.33
N ILE A 107 -0.45 -6.72 8.69
CA ILE A 107 -1.80 -6.14 8.69
C ILE A 107 -2.28 -5.83 7.26
N HIS A 108 -1.40 -5.34 6.39
CA HIS A 108 -1.77 -4.81 5.08
C HIS A 108 -1.61 -5.83 3.93
N ILE A 109 -0.80 -6.83 4.12
CA ILE A 109 -0.45 -7.82 3.11
C ILE A 109 -0.85 -9.21 3.57
#